data_bd6419b838221bf589f839513a88d808
#
_entry.id   bd6419b838221bf589f839513a88d808
#
_cell.length_a   1.000
_cell.length_b   1.000
_cell.length_c   1.000
_cell.angle_alpha   90.00
_cell.angle_beta   90.00
_cell.angle_gamma   90.00
#
_symmetry.space_group_name_H-M   'P 1'
#
loop_
_entity.id
_entity.type
_entity.pdbx_description
1 polymer ?
#
loop_
_entity_poly.entity_id
_entity_poly.type
_entity_poly.pdbx_seq_one_letter_code
_entity_poly.pdbx_strand_id
1 'polypeptide(L)'
;IRCFAKFVYDNEIVKKNEFSVETDAGIKYIKLDIGALGAIEYLKVNMEKVDFKGKNIPCTIEKENILEEEIMIGNKKVIFSSVLMGVPHATIFVENFDEYDVNETGSLMEKVDIFPEKTNVNFAKVTADDTIMIKTWERGAGRTLGCGTGCCATAALAHKLGKIKKDKIKLLAEGGELFIEIGEDYEITMSGKAETICHGEFLK
;
A
#
# COMPACT_ATOMS: atom_id res chain seq x y z
N ILE A 1 0.25 11.50 -4.01
CA ILE A 1 1.13 11.75 -5.17
C ILE A 1 0.36 11.70 -6.50
N ARG A 2 -0.51 10.69 -6.76
CA ARG A 2 -1.24 10.58 -8.04
C ARG A 2 -2.16 11.77 -8.32
N CYS A 3 -2.96 12.21 -7.34
CA CYS A 3 -3.83 13.40 -7.50
C CYS A 3 -3.02 14.66 -7.78
N PHE A 4 -1.86 14.82 -7.12
CA PHE A 4 -0.95 15.92 -7.38
C PHE A 4 -0.40 15.87 -8.82
N ALA A 5 0.05 14.69 -9.27
CA ALA A 5 0.56 14.51 -10.62
C ALA A 5 -0.49 14.83 -11.69
N LYS A 6 -1.74 14.37 -11.47
CA LYS A 6 -2.87 14.74 -12.35
C LYS A 6 -3.10 16.25 -12.35
N PHE A 7 -3.14 16.88 -11.16
CA PHE A 7 -3.38 18.33 -11.03
C PHE A 7 -2.35 19.14 -11.80
N VAL A 8 -1.05 18.85 -11.65
CA VAL A 8 0.00 19.65 -12.34
C VAL A 8 0.00 19.41 -13.85
N TYR A 9 -0.43 18.26 -14.32
CA TYR A 9 -0.57 17.96 -15.73
C TYR A 9 -1.82 18.63 -16.33
N ASP A 10 -2.99 18.46 -15.71
CA ASP A 10 -4.26 19.03 -16.20
C ASP A 10 -4.24 20.57 -16.21
N ASN A 11 -3.47 21.20 -15.32
CA ASN A 11 -3.29 22.65 -15.28
C ASN A 11 -2.08 23.15 -16.10
N GLU A 12 -1.50 22.31 -16.98
CA GLU A 12 -0.37 22.62 -17.85
C GLU A 12 0.89 23.12 -17.15
N ILE A 13 1.02 22.90 -15.82
CA ILE A 13 2.23 23.21 -15.04
C ILE A 13 3.37 22.28 -15.51
N VAL A 14 3.05 20.99 -15.77
CA VAL A 14 3.94 20.03 -16.37
C VAL A 14 3.32 19.53 -17.67
N LYS A 15 4.07 19.62 -18.79
CA LYS A 15 3.60 19.23 -20.13
C LYS A 15 4.15 17.89 -20.60
N LYS A 16 5.02 17.26 -19.79
CA LYS A 16 5.60 15.96 -20.06
C LYS A 16 4.77 14.87 -19.39
N ASN A 17 4.68 13.71 -20.03
CA ASN A 17 4.04 12.54 -19.44
C ASN A 17 4.94 11.73 -18.49
N GLU A 18 6.24 12.07 -18.42
CA GLU A 18 7.19 11.52 -17.46
C GLU A 18 7.90 12.67 -16.75
N PHE A 19 7.84 12.67 -15.42
CA PHE A 19 8.47 13.68 -14.57
C PHE A 19 8.71 13.17 -13.15
N SER A 20 9.50 13.89 -12.39
CA SER A 20 9.73 13.59 -10.97
C SER A 20 9.09 14.65 -10.07
N VAL A 21 8.73 14.21 -8.88
CA VAL A 21 8.20 15.08 -7.80
C VAL A 21 9.06 14.89 -6.58
N GLU A 22 9.58 15.98 -6.02
CA GLU A 22 10.24 16.00 -4.73
C GLU A 22 9.19 15.93 -3.62
N THR A 23 9.39 15.02 -2.69
CA THR A 23 8.53 14.81 -1.52
C THR A 23 9.38 14.64 -0.27
N ASP A 24 8.79 14.74 0.92
CA ASP A 24 9.48 14.47 2.19
C ASP A 24 10.06 13.04 2.26
N ALA A 25 9.48 12.12 1.48
CA ALA A 25 9.97 10.74 1.34
C ALA A 25 10.91 10.55 0.13
N GLY A 26 11.54 11.62 -0.36
CA GLY A 26 12.46 11.59 -1.50
C GLY A 26 11.78 11.86 -2.86
N ILE A 27 12.57 11.70 -3.93
CA ILE A 27 12.13 11.97 -5.29
C ILE A 27 11.31 10.78 -5.79
N LYS A 28 10.08 11.03 -6.24
CA LYS A 28 9.20 10.03 -6.85
C LYS A 28 9.11 10.25 -8.35
N TYR A 29 9.34 9.18 -9.11
CA TYR A 29 9.22 9.20 -10.57
C TYR A 29 7.80 8.81 -10.96
N ILE A 30 7.22 9.61 -11.86
CA ILE A 30 5.84 9.49 -12.30
C ILE A 30 5.81 9.34 -13.81
N LYS A 31 4.94 8.42 -14.26
CA LYS A 31 4.60 8.26 -15.66
C LYS A 31 3.09 8.27 -15.83
N LEU A 32 2.61 9.09 -16.76
CA LEU A 32 1.21 9.18 -17.13
C LEU A 32 0.95 8.32 -18.36
N ASP A 33 -0.01 7.43 -18.26
CA ASP A 33 -0.56 6.73 -19.42
C ASP A 33 -1.70 7.58 -19.98
N ILE A 34 -1.48 8.16 -21.16
CA ILE A 34 -2.41 9.09 -21.82
C ILE A 34 -3.18 8.31 -22.87
N GLY A 35 -4.49 8.32 -22.78
CA GLY A 35 -5.38 7.70 -23.74
C GLY A 35 -5.51 8.47 -25.06
N ALA A 36 -6.20 7.90 -26.03
CA ALA A 36 -6.33 8.42 -27.39
C ALA A 36 -6.98 9.83 -27.46
N LEU A 37 -7.74 10.22 -26.45
CA LEU A 37 -8.39 11.53 -26.34
C LEU A 37 -7.58 12.55 -25.53
N GLY A 38 -6.33 12.24 -25.18
CA GLY A 38 -5.47 13.11 -24.38
C GLY A 38 -5.76 13.10 -22.87
N ALA A 39 -6.70 12.28 -22.41
CA ALA A 39 -7.00 12.14 -20.99
C ALA A 39 -6.05 11.14 -20.32
N ILE A 40 -5.72 11.40 -19.05
CA ILE A 40 -4.94 10.47 -18.23
C ILE A 40 -5.82 9.26 -17.90
N GLU A 41 -5.40 8.07 -18.33
CA GLU A 41 -6.06 6.81 -18.00
C GLU A 41 -5.50 6.21 -16.71
N TYR A 42 -4.17 6.18 -16.57
CA TYR A 42 -3.48 5.69 -15.38
C TYR A 42 -2.28 6.57 -15.03
N LEU A 43 -1.97 6.61 -13.76
CA LEU A 43 -0.76 7.25 -13.23
C LEU A 43 0.09 6.15 -12.60
N LYS A 44 1.32 6.01 -13.07
CA LYS A 44 2.32 5.10 -12.53
C LYS A 44 3.28 5.88 -11.64
N VAL A 45 3.58 5.31 -10.49
CA VAL A 45 4.50 5.89 -9.51
C VAL A 45 5.52 4.83 -9.12
N ASN A 46 6.81 5.14 -9.24
CA ASN A 46 7.85 4.32 -8.65
C ASN A 46 7.79 4.50 -7.12
N MET A 47 7.51 3.42 -6.43
CA MET A 47 7.36 3.38 -4.96
C MET A 47 8.63 2.94 -4.23
N GLU A 48 9.73 2.71 -4.98
CA GLU A 48 11.00 2.18 -4.50
C GLU A 48 10.89 0.69 -4.08
N LYS A 49 11.92 0.20 -3.38
CA LYS A 49 12.00 -1.21 -2.96
C LYS A 49 11.31 -1.43 -1.63
N VAL A 50 10.64 -2.58 -1.53
CA VAL A 50 10.17 -3.09 -0.24
C VAL A 50 11.37 -3.63 0.54
N ASP A 51 11.49 -3.21 1.79
CA ASP A 51 12.51 -3.77 2.69
C ASP A 51 11.89 -4.86 3.59
N PHE A 52 12.36 -6.09 3.39
CA PHE A 52 11.96 -7.26 4.16
C PHE A 52 12.82 -7.50 5.40
N LYS A 53 13.96 -6.81 5.52
CA LYS A 53 14.91 -7.05 6.62
C LYS A 53 14.30 -6.64 7.95
N GLY A 54 14.08 -7.61 8.83
CA GLY A 54 13.45 -7.37 10.14
C GLY A 54 14.14 -6.28 10.95
N LYS A 55 15.48 -6.20 10.89
CA LYS A 55 16.27 -5.18 11.60
C LYS A 55 15.98 -3.72 11.16
N ASN A 56 15.40 -3.53 9.96
CA ASN A 56 15.05 -2.21 9.42
C ASN A 56 13.59 -1.85 9.70
N ILE A 57 12.77 -2.83 10.10
CA ILE A 57 11.39 -2.62 10.49
C ILE A 57 11.39 -2.19 11.97
N PRO A 58 10.73 -1.07 12.36
CA PRO A 58 10.59 -0.69 13.75
C PRO A 58 9.75 -1.70 14.53
N CYS A 59 10.33 -2.86 14.83
CA CYS A 59 9.69 -4.01 15.47
C CYS A 59 10.68 -4.69 16.42
N THR A 60 10.20 -5.22 17.54
CA THR A 60 11.02 -5.90 18.55
C THR A 60 11.31 -7.37 18.21
N ILE A 61 10.77 -7.90 17.11
CA ILE A 61 11.03 -9.26 16.65
C ILE A 61 12.39 -9.32 15.96
N GLU A 62 13.36 -10.02 16.57
CA GLU A 62 14.71 -10.19 16.06
C GLU A 62 14.80 -11.39 15.10
N LYS A 63 14.35 -11.18 13.84
CA LYS A 63 14.43 -12.17 12.76
C LYS A 63 14.96 -11.52 11.48
N GLU A 64 15.52 -12.30 10.59
CA GLU A 64 15.99 -11.82 9.29
C GLU A 64 14.83 -11.20 8.48
N ASN A 65 13.71 -11.91 8.42
CA ASN A 65 12.45 -11.44 7.85
C ASN A 65 11.33 -11.76 8.84
N ILE A 66 10.33 -10.90 8.92
CA ILE A 66 9.16 -11.08 9.78
C ILE A 66 8.03 -11.65 8.91
N LEU A 67 7.98 -12.97 8.80
CA LEU A 67 7.04 -13.69 7.94
C LEU A 67 6.26 -14.71 8.75
N GLU A 68 4.92 -14.67 8.64
CA GLU A 68 3.97 -15.58 9.26
C GLU A 68 4.20 -15.76 10.78
N GLU A 69 4.45 -14.62 11.45
CA GLU A 69 4.61 -14.56 12.90
C GLU A 69 3.28 -14.64 13.62
N GLU A 70 3.28 -15.35 14.75
CA GLU A 70 2.09 -15.52 15.59
C GLU A 70 2.13 -14.59 16.80
N ILE A 71 1.04 -13.85 17.03
CA ILE A 71 0.86 -13.05 18.23
C ILE A 71 -0.57 -13.16 18.77
N MET A 72 -0.75 -12.82 20.03
CA MET A 72 -2.07 -12.64 20.63
C MET A 72 -2.48 -11.18 20.54
N ILE A 73 -3.61 -10.91 19.90
CA ILE A 73 -4.26 -9.59 19.88
C ILE A 73 -5.58 -9.71 20.63
N GLY A 74 -5.64 -9.15 21.82
CA GLY A 74 -6.70 -9.46 22.77
C GLY A 74 -6.74 -10.96 23.05
N ASN A 75 -7.87 -11.60 22.79
CA ASN A 75 -8.08 -13.04 22.97
C ASN A 75 -7.94 -13.86 21.65
N LYS A 76 -7.52 -13.22 20.57
CA LYS A 76 -7.39 -13.87 19.27
C LYS A 76 -5.92 -14.07 18.88
N LYS A 77 -5.61 -15.26 18.39
CA LYS A 77 -4.35 -15.56 17.73
C LYS A 77 -4.38 -14.95 16.32
N VAL A 78 -3.37 -14.17 15.99
CA VAL A 78 -3.20 -13.49 14.70
C VAL A 78 -1.88 -13.94 14.09
N ILE A 79 -1.92 -14.33 12.81
CA ILE A 79 -0.72 -14.62 12.01
C ILE A 79 -0.51 -13.43 11.06
N PHE A 80 0.67 -12.83 11.13
CA PHE A 80 0.99 -11.67 10.30
C PHE A 80 2.40 -11.76 9.71
N SER A 81 2.62 -11.00 8.65
CA SER A 81 3.94 -10.74 8.10
C SER A 81 4.17 -9.23 8.04
N SER A 82 5.41 -8.78 8.18
CA SER A 82 5.72 -7.35 8.20
C SER A 82 6.85 -6.99 7.27
N VAL A 83 6.73 -5.80 6.66
CA VAL A 83 7.76 -5.17 5.80
C VAL A 83 7.78 -3.67 6.02
N LEU A 84 8.88 -3.04 5.61
CA LEU A 84 8.99 -1.59 5.54
C LEU A 84 8.73 -1.15 4.08
N MET A 85 7.73 -0.27 3.91
CA MET A 85 7.41 0.39 2.64
C MET A 85 7.28 1.90 2.90
N GLY A 86 8.43 2.54 3.18
CA GLY A 86 8.52 3.89 3.72
C GLY A 86 8.12 3.97 5.19
N VAL A 87 7.08 3.24 5.58
CA VAL A 87 6.58 3.06 6.96
C VAL A 87 6.32 1.58 7.22
N PRO A 88 6.28 1.13 8.49
CA PRO A 88 6.02 -0.28 8.80
C PRO A 88 4.60 -0.69 8.42
N HIS A 89 4.49 -1.86 7.80
CA HIS A 89 3.24 -2.50 7.42
C HIS A 89 3.20 -3.92 7.95
N ALA A 90 2.16 -4.25 8.71
CA ALA A 90 1.81 -5.61 9.09
C ALA A 90 0.62 -6.07 8.22
N THR A 91 0.76 -7.23 7.58
CA THR A 91 -0.29 -7.81 6.74
C THR A 91 -0.75 -9.14 7.31
N ILE A 92 -2.06 -9.28 7.47
CA ILE A 92 -2.78 -10.48 7.93
C ILE A 92 -3.51 -11.03 6.70
N PHE A 93 -3.11 -12.21 6.23
CA PHE A 93 -3.84 -12.89 5.18
C PHE A 93 -5.00 -13.67 5.79
N VAL A 94 -6.20 -13.46 5.24
CA VAL A 94 -7.46 -14.05 5.73
C VAL A 94 -8.14 -14.84 4.62
N GLU A 95 -8.86 -15.89 5.00
CA GLU A 95 -9.77 -16.60 4.08
C GLU A 95 -11.09 -15.85 3.94
N ASN A 96 -11.54 -15.22 5.04
CA ASN A 96 -12.71 -14.37 5.05
C ASN A 96 -12.49 -13.15 5.94
N PHE A 97 -12.99 -11.97 5.51
CA PHE A 97 -12.90 -10.75 6.33
C PHE A 97 -13.72 -10.81 7.62
N ASP A 98 -14.68 -11.74 7.72
CA ASP A 98 -15.45 -11.94 8.96
C ASP A 98 -14.64 -12.60 10.09
N GLU A 99 -13.44 -13.11 9.81
CA GLU A 99 -12.54 -13.67 10.82
C GLU A 99 -12.06 -12.62 11.82
N TYR A 100 -11.94 -11.35 11.37
CA TYR A 100 -11.46 -10.26 12.20
C TYR A 100 -12.33 -9.01 12.01
N ASP A 101 -12.70 -8.38 13.13
CA ASP A 101 -13.15 -6.99 13.05
C ASP A 101 -11.94 -6.10 12.76
N VAL A 102 -11.94 -5.48 11.58
CA VAL A 102 -10.85 -4.64 11.10
C VAL A 102 -10.61 -3.44 12.02
N ASN A 103 -11.68 -2.88 12.61
CA ASN A 103 -11.54 -1.73 13.49
C ASN A 103 -10.95 -2.14 14.84
N GLU A 104 -11.48 -3.20 15.44
CA GLU A 104 -10.99 -3.70 16.74
C GLU A 104 -9.56 -4.25 16.61
N THR A 105 -9.37 -5.25 15.72
CA THR A 105 -8.07 -5.92 15.56
C THR A 105 -7.00 -4.96 15.03
N GLY A 106 -7.35 -4.11 14.07
CA GLY A 106 -6.43 -3.12 13.51
C GLY A 106 -5.99 -2.09 14.55
N SER A 107 -6.93 -1.58 15.36
CA SER A 107 -6.64 -0.61 16.44
C SER A 107 -5.76 -1.19 17.55
N LEU A 108 -5.96 -2.46 17.91
CA LEU A 108 -5.14 -3.14 18.89
C LEU A 108 -3.74 -3.45 18.33
N MET A 109 -3.68 -3.96 17.09
CA MET A 109 -2.42 -4.34 16.46
C MET A 109 -1.55 -3.13 16.11
N GLU A 110 -2.14 -1.99 15.74
CA GLU A 110 -1.41 -0.73 15.54
C GLU A 110 -0.51 -0.40 16.73
N LYS A 111 -0.98 -0.70 17.95
CA LYS A 111 -0.40 -0.25 19.23
C LYS A 111 0.26 -1.37 20.03
N VAL A 112 0.35 -2.57 19.46
CA VAL A 112 0.95 -3.69 20.18
C VAL A 112 2.44 -3.43 20.44
N ASP A 113 2.94 -3.83 21.59
CA ASP A 113 4.31 -3.52 22.07
C ASP A 113 5.43 -3.96 21.11
N ILE A 114 5.16 -4.94 20.25
CA ILE A 114 6.13 -5.36 19.23
C ILE A 114 6.40 -4.29 18.16
N PHE A 115 5.52 -3.29 18.01
CA PHE A 115 5.72 -2.15 17.11
C PHE A 115 5.79 -0.84 17.92
N PRO A 116 6.95 -0.49 18.49
CA PRO A 116 7.10 0.69 19.37
C PRO A 116 6.77 2.01 18.65
N GLU A 117 6.98 2.08 17.34
CA GLU A 117 6.60 3.21 16.50
C GLU A 117 5.22 3.06 15.87
N LYS A 118 4.44 2.05 16.31
CA LYS A 118 3.16 1.63 15.70
C LYS A 118 3.34 1.13 14.26
N THR A 119 2.30 0.56 13.69
CA THR A 119 2.30 0.01 12.33
C THR A 119 0.97 0.24 11.61
N ASN A 120 1.00 0.28 10.29
CA ASN A 120 -0.20 0.11 9.48
C ASN A 120 -0.57 -1.37 9.44
N VAL A 121 -1.86 -1.68 9.49
CA VAL A 121 -2.37 -3.06 9.50
C VAL A 121 -3.24 -3.29 8.28
N ASN A 122 -2.87 -4.29 7.48
CA ASN A 122 -3.59 -4.67 6.28
C ASN A 122 -4.21 -6.05 6.46
N PHE A 123 -5.50 -6.19 6.17
CA PHE A 123 -6.21 -7.46 6.09
C PHE A 123 -6.39 -7.80 4.63
N ALA A 124 -5.87 -8.92 4.18
CA ALA A 124 -5.75 -9.25 2.77
C ALA A 124 -6.33 -10.63 2.46
N LYS A 125 -7.19 -10.70 1.45
CA LYS A 125 -7.76 -11.94 0.93
C LYS A 125 -7.35 -12.11 -0.53
N VAL A 126 -6.65 -13.19 -0.83
CA VAL A 126 -6.37 -13.59 -2.22
C VAL A 126 -7.66 -14.12 -2.84
N THR A 127 -8.12 -13.50 -3.92
CA THR A 127 -9.40 -13.86 -4.58
C THR A 127 -9.21 -14.48 -5.96
N ALA A 128 -8.03 -14.27 -6.56
CA ALA A 128 -7.62 -14.88 -7.82
C ALA A 128 -6.09 -14.98 -7.88
N ASP A 129 -5.55 -15.60 -8.92
CA ASP A 129 -4.11 -15.82 -9.10
C ASP A 129 -3.30 -14.52 -9.30
N ASP A 130 -3.98 -13.37 -9.46
CA ASP A 130 -3.40 -12.04 -9.60
C ASP A 130 -4.17 -10.96 -8.83
N THR A 131 -5.13 -11.32 -7.97
CA THR A 131 -6.04 -10.34 -7.36
C THR A 131 -6.15 -10.55 -5.86
N ILE A 132 -5.99 -9.45 -5.11
CA ILE A 132 -6.13 -9.39 -3.66
C ILE A 132 -7.15 -8.34 -3.28
N MET A 133 -8.13 -8.69 -2.46
CA MET A 133 -8.95 -7.71 -1.74
C MET A 133 -8.23 -7.29 -0.46
N ILE A 134 -8.28 -5.98 -0.13
CA ILE A 134 -7.57 -5.43 1.03
C ILE A 134 -8.48 -4.48 1.80
N LYS A 135 -8.40 -4.56 3.13
CA LYS A 135 -8.93 -3.56 4.07
C LYS A 135 -7.79 -3.09 4.96
N THR A 136 -7.72 -1.79 5.24
CA THR A 136 -6.57 -1.22 5.94
C THR A 136 -7.00 -0.41 7.17
N TRP A 137 -6.21 -0.56 8.23
CA TRP A 137 -6.15 0.33 9.37
C TRP A 137 -4.81 1.06 9.33
N GLU A 138 -4.84 2.38 9.13
CA GLU A 138 -3.63 3.18 9.00
C GLU A 138 -3.18 3.76 10.34
N ARG A 139 -1.88 3.74 10.58
CA ARG A 139 -1.23 4.30 11.75
C ARG A 139 -1.60 5.79 11.92
N GLY A 140 -2.29 6.10 13.01
CA GLY A 140 -2.71 7.45 13.35
C GLY A 140 -3.93 7.99 12.59
N ALA A 141 -4.43 7.29 11.56
CA ALA A 141 -5.60 7.69 10.79
C ALA A 141 -6.81 6.76 10.99
N GLY A 142 -6.57 5.55 11.49
CA GLY A 142 -7.63 4.57 11.68
C GLY A 142 -8.01 3.85 10.39
N ARG A 143 -9.26 3.40 10.28
CA ARG A 143 -9.74 2.73 9.08
C ARG A 143 -9.89 3.72 7.93
N THR A 144 -9.25 3.41 6.82
CA THR A 144 -9.30 4.19 5.58
C THR A 144 -9.84 3.34 4.43
N LEU A 145 -10.29 4.01 3.37
CA LEU A 145 -10.81 3.33 2.18
C LEU A 145 -9.68 2.78 1.28
N GLY A 146 -8.43 3.11 1.55
CA GLY A 146 -7.28 2.58 0.81
C GLY A 146 -5.97 3.25 1.16
N CYS A 147 -4.92 2.44 1.28
CA CYS A 147 -3.55 2.84 1.56
C CYS A 147 -2.64 2.37 0.41
N GLY A 148 -2.03 3.30 -0.32
CA GLY A 148 -1.17 2.95 -1.45
C GLY A 148 0.05 2.13 -1.04
N THR A 149 0.77 2.53 0.01
CA THR A 149 1.91 1.79 0.55
C THR A 149 1.49 0.45 1.17
N GLY A 150 0.30 0.40 1.78
CA GLY A 150 -0.30 -0.85 2.27
C GLY A 150 -0.59 -1.84 1.14
N CYS A 151 -1.09 -1.37 0.00
CA CYS A 151 -1.27 -2.21 -1.19
C CYS A 151 0.07 -2.73 -1.72
N CYS A 152 1.10 -1.87 -1.79
CA CYS A 152 2.46 -2.27 -2.20
C CYS A 152 3.05 -3.34 -1.27
N ALA A 153 3.00 -3.09 0.05
CA ALA A 153 3.47 -4.02 1.08
C ALA A 153 2.75 -5.38 1.01
N THR A 154 1.43 -5.35 0.87
CA THR A 154 0.60 -6.57 0.79
C THR A 154 0.90 -7.37 -0.47
N ALA A 155 1.03 -6.72 -1.63
CA ALA A 155 1.39 -7.39 -2.88
C ALA A 155 2.77 -8.06 -2.78
N ALA A 156 3.77 -7.34 -2.26
CA ALA A 156 5.11 -7.85 -2.07
C ALA A 156 5.15 -9.06 -1.12
N LEU A 157 4.41 -8.99 0.00
CA LEU A 157 4.30 -10.11 0.94
C LEU A 157 3.57 -11.30 0.33
N ALA A 158 2.48 -11.09 -0.41
CA ALA A 158 1.78 -12.17 -1.10
C ALA A 158 2.68 -12.91 -2.10
N HIS A 159 3.48 -12.16 -2.85
CA HIS A 159 4.46 -12.70 -3.78
C HIS A 159 5.58 -13.45 -3.04
N LYS A 160 6.16 -12.86 -2.01
CA LYS A 160 7.24 -13.44 -1.19
C LYS A 160 6.84 -14.76 -0.54
N LEU A 161 5.59 -14.85 -0.07
CA LEU A 161 5.02 -16.05 0.55
C LEU A 161 4.50 -17.07 -0.47
N GLY A 162 4.62 -16.79 -1.78
CA GLY A 162 4.13 -17.67 -2.83
C GLY A 162 2.60 -17.78 -2.92
N LYS A 163 1.86 -16.90 -2.25
CA LYS A 163 0.39 -16.83 -2.33
C LYS A 163 -0.06 -16.32 -3.70
N ILE A 164 0.73 -15.48 -4.33
CA ILE A 164 0.60 -15.06 -5.73
C ILE A 164 1.97 -15.22 -6.40
N LYS A 165 1.97 -15.75 -7.62
CA LYS A 165 3.20 -15.98 -8.41
C LYS A 165 3.38 -14.97 -9.54
N LYS A 166 2.39 -14.13 -9.80
CA LYS A 166 2.43 -13.12 -10.86
C LYS A 166 3.07 -11.84 -10.32
N ASP A 167 3.88 -11.19 -11.14
CA ASP A 167 4.53 -9.94 -10.82
C ASP A 167 3.56 -8.72 -10.91
N LYS A 168 2.45 -8.87 -11.64
CA LYS A 168 1.40 -7.87 -11.75
C LYS A 168 0.20 -8.30 -10.93
N ILE A 169 -0.07 -7.54 -9.89
CA ILE A 169 -1.10 -7.86 -8.89
C ILE A 169 -2.11 -6.72 -8.80
N LYS A 170 -3.37 -7.08 -8.89
CA LYS A 170 -4.49 -6.17 -8.70
C LYS A 170 -4.89 -6.14 -7.22
N LEU A 171 -4.89 -4.98 -6.62
CA LEU A 171 -5.38 -4.73 -5.26
C LEU A 171 -6.74 -4.07 -5.33
N LEU A 172 -7.74 -4.69 -4.73
CA LEU A 172 -9.11 -4.18 -4.59
C LEU A 172 -9.28 -3.63 -3.18
N ALA A 173 -9.08 -2.33 -3.02
CA ALA A 173 -9.36 -1.61 -1.78
C ALA A 173 -10.80 -1.06 -1.79
N GLU A 174 -11.34 -0.70 -0.63
CA GLU A 174 -12.70 -0.16 -0.52
C GLU A 174 -12.89 1.15 -1.32
N GLY A 175 -11.83 1.96 -1.45
CA GLY A 175 -11.84 3.20 -2.23
C GLY A 175 -11.52 3.05 -3.71
N GLY A 176 -11.26 1.84 -4.20
CA GLY A 176 -10.95 1.59 -5.60
C GLY A 176 -9.84 0.58 -5.83
N GLU A 177 -9.44 0.44 -7.10
CA GLU A 177 -8.43 -0.52 -7.51
C GLU A 177 -7.05 0.13 -7.70
N LEU A 178 -6.02 -0.66 -7.41
CA LEU A 178 -4.62 -0.34 -7.70
C LEU A 178 -3.98 -1.55 -8.38
N PHE A 179 -3.04 -1.28 -9.25
CA PHE A 179 -2.18 -2.30 -9.86
C PHE A 179 -0.76 -2.12 -9.34
N ILE A 180 -0.22 -3.20 -8.80
CA ILE A 180 1.15 -3.24 -8.29
C ILE A 180 1.96 -4.15 -9.20
N GLU A 181 3.05 -3.62 -9.74
CA GLU A 181 4.02 -4.36 -10.52
C GLU A 181 5.29 -4.52 -9.68
N ILE A 182 5.70 -5.77 -9.48
CA ILE A 182 6.88 -6.16 -8.72
C ILE A 182 8.01 -6.38 -9.73
N GLY A 183 9.01 -5.53 -9.68
CA GLY A 183 10.22 -5.62 -10.48
C GLY A 183 11.33 -6.41 -9.78
N GLU A 184 12.53 -6.29 -10.34
CA GLU A 184 13.73 -6.91 -9.76
C GLU A 184 13.95 -6.43 -8.33
N ASP A 185 14.40 -7.34 -7.46
CA ASP A 185 14.68 -7.04 -6.04
C ASP A 185 13.50 -6.36 -5.31
N TYR A 186 12.27 -6.66 -5.69
CA TYR A 186 11.06 -6.06 -5.11
C TYR A 186 10.99 -4.53 -5.25
N GLU A 187 11.50 -3.99 -6.34
CA GLU A 187 11.18 -2.62 -6.75
C GLU A 187 9.71 -2.55 -7.19
N ILE A 188 8.97 -1.61 -6.62
CA ILE A 188 7.52 -1.54 -6.79
C ILE A 188 7.12 -0.38 -7.69
N THR A 189 6.32 -0.68 -8.70
CA THR A 189 5.56 0.33 -9.44
C THR A 189 4.08 0.21 -9.10
N MET A 190 3.51 1.28 -8.59
CA MET A 190 2.08 1.38 -8.28
C MET A 190 1.36 2.16 -9.37
N SER A 191 0.29 1.61 -9.92
CA SER A 191 -0.56 2.26 -10.92
C SER A 191 -1.99 2.40 -10.42
N GLY A 192 -2.62 3.51 -10.73
CA GLY A 192 -4.03 3.74 -10.40
C GLY A 192 -4.57 5.00 -11.04
N LYS A 193 -5.88 5.12 -11.06
CA LYS A 193 -6.58 6.32 -11.55
C LYS A 193 -6.50 7.46 -10.54
N ALA A 194 -6.72 8.66 -11.01
CA ALA A 194 -7.05 9.83 -10.21
C ALA A 194 -8.09 10.65 -10.97
N GLU A 195 -9.11 11.12 -10.28
CA GLU A 195 -10.21 11.87 -10.88
C GLU A 195 -10.39 13.20 -10.17
N THR A 196 -10.71 14.25 -10.92
CA THR A 196 -11.07 15.56 -10.37
C THR A 196 -12.54 15.49 -9.95
N ILE A 197 -12.80 15.68 -8.65
CA ILE A 197 -14.16 15.63 -8.10
C ILE A 197 -14.83 17.01 -8.20
N CYS A 198 -14.08 18.08 -7.90
CA CYS A 198 -14.59 19.46 -7.94
C CYS A 198 -13.45 20.46 -8.11
N HIS A 199 -13.81 21.67 -8.51
CA HIS A 199 -12.97 22.85 -8.44
C HIS A 199 -13.63 23.87 -7.50
N GLY A 200 -12.82 24.58 -6.73
CA GLY A 200 -13.32 25.60 -5.82
C GLY A 200 -12.23 26.58 -5.39
N GLU A 201 -12.66 27.70 -4.81
CA GLU A 201 -11.78 28.71 -4.24
C GLU A 201 -11.98 28.76 -2.72
N PHE A 202 -10.87 28.85 -1.99
CA PHE A 202 -10.91 29.13 -0.55
C PHE A 202 -11.08 30.64 -0.37
N LEU A 203 -12.22 31.04 0.19
CA LEU A 203 -12.42 32.43 0.64
C LEU A 203 -11.65 32.59 1.95
N LYS A 204 -10.76 33.60 2.01
CA LYS A 204 -10.02 33.98 3.22
C LYS A 204 -10.91 34.79 4.15
#